data_2abc2e2fd9e4655f58b43463599e1215
#
_entry.id   2abc2e2fd9e4655f58b43463599e1215
#
_cell.length_a   1.000
_cell.length_b   1.000
_cell.length_c   1.000
_cell.angle_alpha   90.00
_cell.angle_beta   90.00
_cell.angle_gamma   90.00
#
_symmetry.space_group_name_H-M   'P 1'
#
loop_
_entity.id
_entity.type
_entity.pdbx_description
1 polymer ?
#
loop_
_entity_poly.entity_id
_entity_poly.type
_entity_poly.pdbx_seq_one_letter_code
_entity_poly.pdbx_strand_id
1 'polypeptide(L)'
;MPRKARIDAPGALHHIICRGIERRKIFTDDADKNYFVARLGRVISETQTPCYSWALIDNHFHLLLKTGNVPIATLMRRLLTGYAVSFNLRHNRSGRLFQNRYKSILCQEDAYLLELVRYIHLNPLRAGLVSSMHQLDRYRYCGHGVLMGKMNNDWQDIQYVLRLFGKRVSFARKRYRVFVEKGAKKGRRPDLTGGGLIRTAGGWAALKAYRRLKIHIKGDERILGDSDFVESVLDEQNERLERRYRIQMQGYDFDKIVDRVATIFELKPEEVLSNVKQRKRVKAR
;
A
#
# COMPACT_ATOMS: atom_id res chain seq x y z
N MET A 1 5.40 23.68 0.14
CA MET A 1 6.58 22.79 0.32
C MET A 1 6.63 21.79 -0.81
N PRO A 2 7.80 21.54 -1.43
CA PRO A 2 7.95 20.50 -2.43
C PRO A 2 7.61 19.14 -1.80
N ARG A 3 6.87 18.30 -2.54
CA ARG A 3 6.48 16.98 -2.05
C ARG A 3 7.66 16.02 -2.13
N LYS A 4 8.01 15.40 -1.01
CA LYS A 4 9.01 14.33 -0.97
C LYS A 4 8.62 13.15 -1.89
N ALA A 5 9.62 12.48 -2.47
CA ALA A 5 9.42 11.24 -3.21
C ALA A 5 8.82 10.16 -2.30
N ARG A 6 8.04 9.24 -2.89
CA ARG A 6 7.58 8.06 -2.15
C ARG A 6 8.75 7.11 -1.92
N ILE A 7 8.74 6.48 -0.77
CA ILE A 7 9.67 5.40 -0.45
C ILE A 7 9.00 4.11 -0.93
N ASP A 8 9.70 3.30 -1.67
CA ASP A 8 9.25 1.98 -2.12
C ASP A 8 10.46 1.06 -2.27
N ALA A 9 10.32 -0.16 -1.76
CA ALA A 9 11.35 -1.19 -1.84
C ALA A 9 10.69 -2.56 -1.98
N PRO A 10 11.32 -3.53 -2.64
CA PRO A 10 10.85 -4.91 -2.65
C PRO A 10 10.62 -5.44 -1.22
N GLY A 11 9.50 -6.10 -1.00
CA GLY A 11 9.13 -6.62 0.32
C GLY A 11 8.60 -5.59 1.32
N ALA A 12 8.56 -4.30 0.99
CA ALA A 12 8.06 -3.28 1.89
C ALA A 12 6.54 -3.32 2.05
N LEU A 13 6.07 -3.18 3.29
CA LEU A 13 4.65 -3.10 3.61
C LEU A 13 4.16 -1.64 3.49
N HIS A 14 3.08 -1.43 2.76
CA HIS A 14 2.52 -0.11 2.51
C HIS A 14 1.06 0.00 2.93
N HIS A 15 0.76 0.97 3.77
CA HIS A 15 -0.60 1.43 3.98
C HIS A 15 -0.91 2.54 2.97
N ILE A 16 -1.81 2.24 2.05
CA ILE A 16 -2.24 3.13 0.97
C ILE A 16 -3.58 3.76 1.32
N ILE A 17 -3.68 5.08 1.13
CA ILE A 17 -4.90 5.85 1.33
C ILE A 17 -5.11 6.75 0.12
N CYS A 18 -6.31 6.74 -0.46
CA CYS A 18 -6.68 7.66 -1.53
C CYS A 18 -8.07 8.24 -1.26
N ARG A 19 -8.21 9.55 -1.42
CA ARG A 19 -9.43 10.29 -1.07
C ARG A 19 -9.92 11.11 -2.26
N GLY A 20 -11.23 11.26 -2.34
CA GLY A 20 -11.88 12.13 -3.31
C GLY A 20 -11.55 13.61 -3.11
N ILE A 21 -11.54 14.36 -4.21
CA ILE A 21 -11.36 15.81 -4.18
C ILE A 21 -12.41 16.44 -3.28
N GLU A 22 -12.02 17.43 -2.48
CA GLU A 22 -12.92 18.12 -1.52
C GLU A 22 -13.68 17.16 -0.59
N ARG A 23 -13.12 15.93 -0.36
CA ARG A 23 -13.78 14.85 0.39
C ARG A 23 -15.07 14.35 -0.24
N ARG A 24 -15.33 14.65 -1.51
CA ARG A 24 -16.49 14.14 -2.25
C ARG A 24 -16.43 12.62 -2.38
N LYS A 25 -17.60 12.02 -2.57
CA LYS A 25 -17.71 10.58 -2.80
C LYS A 25 -16.94 10.19 -4.06
N ILE A 26 -16.20 9.10 -3.95
CA ILE A 26 -15.54 8.40 -5.06
C ILE A 26 -16.23 7.07 -5.35
N PHE A 27 -17.19 6.70 -4.52
CA PHE A 27 -18.13 5.60 -4.71
C PHE A 27 -19.52 6.14 -4.40
N THR A 28 -20.34 6.31 -5.44
CA THR A 28 -21.68 6.88 -5.32
C THR A 28 -22.69 5.79 -5.02
N ASP A 29 -22.46 4.59 -5.57
CA ASP A 29 -23.32 3.42 -5.43
C ASP A 29 -22.50 2.12 -5.42
N ASP A 30 -23.21 1.01 -5.37
CA ASP A 30 -22.61 -0.33 -5.36
C ASP A 30 -21.97 -0.71 -6.69
N ALA A 31 -22.43 -0.15 -7.83
CA ALA A 31 -21.81 -0.42 -9.12
C ALA A 31 -20.41 0.17 -9.19
N ASP A 32 -20.18 1.37 -8.62
CA ASP A 32 -18.85 1.98 -8.49
C ASP A 32 -17.93 1.12 -7.64
N LYS A 33 -18.42 0.67 -6.47
CA LYS A 33 -17.66 -0.19 -5.57
C LYS A 33 -17.33 -1.54 -6.21
N ASN A 34 -18.27 -2.16 -6.87
CA ASN A 34 -18.07 -3.43 -7.57
C ASN A 34 -17.03 -3.31 -8.68
N TYR A 35 -17.13 -2.25 -9.50
CA TYR A 35 -16.15 -1.99 -10.55
C TYR A 35 -14.74 -1.77 -9.98
N PHE A 36 -14.65 -1.00 -8.88
CA PHE A 36 -13.37 -0.76 -8.22
C PHE A 36 -12.76 -2.06 -7.69
N VAL A 37 -13.54 -2.90 -6.99
CA VAL A 37 -13.09 -4.19 -6.44
C VAL A 37 -12.64 -5.15 -7.56
N ALA A 38 -13.42 -5.26 -8.62
CA ALA A 38 -13.06 -6.10 -9.78
C ALA A 38 -11.75 -5.62 -10.43
N ARG A 39 -11.59 -4.30 -10.60
CA ARG A 39 -10.36 -3.70 -11.14
C ARG A 39 -9.17 -3.88 -10.21
N LEU A 40 -9.37 -3.69 -8.91
CA LEU A 40 -8.34 -3.90 -7.89
C LEU A 40 -7.84 -5.34 -7.95
N GLY A 41 -8.73 -6.31 -7.93
CA GLY A 41 -8.39 -7.72 -8.01
C GLY A 41 -7.59 -8.07 -9.28
N ARG A 42 -8.03 -7.57 -10.45
CA ARG A 42 -7.29 -7.75 -11.71
C ARG A 42 -5.87 -7.20 -11.63
N VAL A 43 -5.72 -5.96 -11.15
CA VAL A 43 -4.39 -5.33 -11.09
C VAL A 43 -3.48 -6.03 -10.07
N ILE A 44 -4.02 -6.46 -8.93
CA ILE A 44 -3.28 -7.23 -7.91
C ILE A 44 -2.81 -8.57 -8.50
N SER A 45 -3.69 -9.31 -9.18
CA SER A 45 -3.34 -10.60 -9.79
C SER A 45 -2.28 -10.46 -10.89
N GLU A 46 -2.41 -9.44 -11.76
CA GLU A 46 -1.46 -9.18 -12.83
C GLU A 46 -0.08 -8.70 -12.32
N THR A 47 -0.05 -7.97 -11.20
CA THR A 47 1.21 -7.49 -10.60
C THR A 47 1.76 -8.42 -9.54
N GLN A 48 1.04 -9.48 -9.19
CA GLN A 48 1.37 -10.40 -8.10
C GLN A 48 1.74 -9.69 -6.79
N THR A 49 1.00 -8.61 -6.50
CA THR A 49 1.23 -7.78 -5.31
C THR A 49 0.38 -8.32 -4.15
N PRO A 50 0.97 -8.83 -3.05
CA PRO A 50 0.19 -9.29 -1.91
C PRO A 50 -0.68 -8.18 -1.30
N CYS A 51 -1.97 -8.48 -1.11
CA CYS A 51 -2.92 -7.59 -0.44
C CYS A 51 -3.44 -8.26 0.83
N TYR A 52 -3.12 -7.69 1.98
CA TYR A 52 -3.48 -8.26 3.29
C TYR A 52 -4.79 -7.72 3.85
N SER A 53 -5.12 -6.46 3.52
CA SER A 53 -6.31 -5.80 4.03
C SER A 53 -6.75 -4.67 3.10
N TRP A 54 -8.06 -4.46 3.02
CA TRP A 54 -8.65 -3.37 2.26
C TRP A 54 -10.03 -3.01 2.79
N ALA A 55 -10.43 -1.75 2.58
CA ALA A 55 -11.77 -1.26 2.88
C ALA A 55 -12.11 -0.07 2.00
N LEU A 56 -13.34 -0.05 1.49
CA LEU A 56 -13.92 1.07 0.74
C LEU A 56 -14.88 1.84 1.64
N ILE A 57 -14.70 3.14 1.68
CA ILE A 57 -15.59 4.11 2.32
C ILE A 57 -16.03 5.08 1.22
N ASP A 58 -17.21 5.67 1.29
CA ASP A 58 -17.80 6.43 0.18
C ASP A 58 -16.85 7.45 -0.45
N ASN A 59 -16.00 8.11 0.33
CA ASN A 59 -15.11 9.18 -0.15
C ASN A 59 -13.61 8.86 -0.11
N HIS A 60 -13.23 7.67 0.32
CA HIS A 60 -11.83 7.23 0.33
C HIS A 60 -11.74 5.69 0.47
N PHE A 61 -10.55 5.16 0.24
CA PHE A 61 -10.28 3.75 0.49
C PHE A 61 -8.93 3.56 1.17
N HIS A 62 -8.77 2.40 1.78
CA HIS A 62 -7.53 1.93 2.39
C HIS A 62 -7.13 0.60 1.78
N LEU A 63 -5.83 0.41 1.50
CA LEU A 63 -5.24 -0.86 1.11
C LEU A 63 -3.99 -1.11 1.96
N LEU A 64 -3.75 -2.35 2.31
CA LEU A 64 -2.50 -2.81 2.92
C LEU A 64 -1.83 -3.78 1.96
N LEU A 65 -0.78 -3.30 1.29
CA LEU A 65 -0.10 -4.00 0.21
C LEU A 65 1.36 -4.25 0.56
N LYS A 66 1.92 -5.36 0.12
CA LYS A 66 3.37 -5.61 0.19
C LYS A 66 3.97 -5.50 -1.21
N THR A 67 5.04 -4.71 -1.37
CA THR A 67 5.70 -4.55 -2.66
C THR A 67 6.30 -5.89 -3.10
N GLY A 68 5.88 -6.37 -4.26
CA GLY A 68 6.46 -7.52 -4.93
C GLY A 68 7.53 -7.12 -5.95
N ASN A 69 7.53 -7.78 -7.10
CA ASN A 69 8.42 -7.48 -8.21
C ASN A 69 8.06 -6.18 -8.95
N VAL A 70 6.82 -5.70 -8.77
CA VAL A 70 6.32 -4.48 -9.41
C VAL A 70 6.17 -3.38 -8.36
N PRO A 71 6.71 -2.17 -8.59
CA PRO A 71 6.54 -1.05 -7.66
C PRO A 71 5.07 -0.72 -7.40
N ILE A 72 4.74 -0.37 -6.15
CA ILE A 72 3.38 0.06 -5.76
C ILE A 72 2.89 1.23 -6.63
N ALA A 73 3.79 2.10 -7.06
CA ALA A 73 3.45 3.22 -7.95
C ALA A 73 2.84 2.75 -9.28
N THR A 74 3.31 1.63 -9.85
CA THR A 74 2.79 1.06 -11.09
C THR A 74 1.38 0.48 -10.88
N LEU A 75 1.18 -0.30 -9.81
CA LEU A 75 -0.13 -0.82 -9.43
C LEU A 75 -1.12 0.32 -9.26
N MET A 76 -0.78 1.32 -8.45
CA MET A 76 -1.67 2.44 -8.12
C MET A 76 -1.98 3.31 -9.34
N ARG A 77 -1.04 3.54 -10.24
CA ARG A 77 -1.28 4.26 -11.50
C ARG A 77 -2.35 3.52 -12.33
N ARG A 78 -2.19 2.20 -12.52
CA ARG A 78 -3.12 1.37 -13.29
C ARG A 78 -4.52 1.36 -12.67
N LEU A 79 -4.60 1.19 -11.35
CA LEU A 79 -5.84 1.17 -10.59
C LEU A 79 -6.57 2.53 -10.70
N LEU A 80 -5.89 3.61 -10.29
CA LEU A 80 -6.54 4.91 -10.13
C LEU A 80 -6.90 5.56 -11.47
N THR A 81 -6.02 5.48 -12.46
CA THR A 81 -6.32 6.08 -13.79
C THR A 81 -7.54 5.43 -14.40
N GLY A 82 -7.58 4.09 -14.46
CA GLY A 82 -8.72 3.43 -15.09
C GLY A 82 -10.00 3.57 -14.28
N TYR A 83 -9.93 3.61 -12.94
CA TYR A 83 -11.11 3.88 -12.13
C TYR A 83 -11.64 5.30 -12.36
N ALA A 84 -10.77 6.31 -12.35
CA ALA A 84 -11.17 7.71 -12.54
C ALA A 84 -11.81 7.94 -13.91
N VAL A 85 -11.26 7.33 -14.98
CA VAL A 85 -11.84 7.40 -16.32
C VAL A 85 -13.25 6.79 -16.33
N SER A 86 -13.40 5.57 -15.83
CA SER A 86 -14.70 4.87 -15.80
C SER A 86 -15.73 5.60 -14.94
N PHE A 87 -15.33 6.11 -13.76
CA PHE A 87 -16.20 6.88 -12.88
C PHE A 87 -16.68 8.18 -13.55
N ASN A 88 -15.77 8.94 -14.16
CA ASN A 88 -16.12 10.19 -14.83
C ASN A 88 -17.07 9.96 -16.03
N LEU A 89 -16.81 8.94 -16.83
CA LEU A 89 -17.71 8.55 -17.94
C LEU A 89 -19.10 8.18 -17.42
N ARG A 90 -19.16 7.31 -16.40
CA ARG A 90 -20.43 6.83 -15.83
C ARG A 90 -21.28 7.96 -15.23
N HIS A 91 -20.64 8.93 -14.61
CA HIS A 91 -21.30 10.02 -13.88
C HIS A 91 -21.31 11.35 -14.64
N ASN A 92 -21.02 11.34 -15.96
CA ASN A 92 -20.96 12.53 -16.81
C ASN A 92 -20.13 13.67 -16.19
N ARG A 93 -18.94 13.31 -15.65
CA ARG A 93 -18.05 14.25 -14.96
C ARG A 93 -16.78 14.48 -15.77
N SER A 94 -16.21 15.68 -15.61
CA SER A 94 -14.87 16.04 -16.08
C SER A 94 -13.95 16.38 -14.91
N GLY A 95 -12.64 16.36 -15.16
CA GLY A 95 -11.65 16.78 -14.18
C GLY A 95 -11.22 15.68 -13.21
N ARG A 96 -10.55 16.09 -12.12
CA ARG A 96 -9.94 15.19 -11.17
C ARG A 96 -10.97 14.55 -10.24
N LEU A 97 -10.88 13.21 -10.07
CA LEU A 97 -11.67 12.48 -9.09
C LEU A 97 -11.02 12.52 -7.70
N PHE A 98 -9.71 12.37 -7.66
CA PHE A 98 -8.95 12.27 -6.42
C PHE A 98 -8.32 13.62 -6.02
N GLN A 99 -8.33 13.91 -4.71
CA GLN A 99 -7.80 15.15 -4.14
C GLN A 99 -6.33 15.38 -4.48
N ASN A 100 -5.55 14.28 -4.42
CA ASN A 100 -4.11 14.28 -4.66
C ASN A 100 -3.69 12.92 -5.21
N ARG A 101 -2.35 12.74 -5.39
CA ARG A 101 -1.81 11.39 -5.48
C ARG A 101 -2.19 10.62 -4.20
N TYR A 102 -2.35 9.29 -4.29
CA TYR A 102 -2.54 8.46 -3.10
C TYR A 102 -1.42 8.71 -2.07
N LYS A 103 -1.74 8.64 -0.78
CA LYS A 103 -0.78 8.60 0.31
C LYS A 103 -0.27 7.17 0.43
N SER A 104 1.05 6.99 0.46
CA SER A 104 1.72 5.72 0.74
C SER A 104 2.53 5.89 2.00
N ILE A 105 2.29 5.06 2.99
CA ILE A 105 3.02 5.01 4.24
C ILE A 105 3.72 3.67 4.28
N LEU A 106 5.04 3.67 4.27
CA LEU A 106 5.86 2.49 4.48
C LEU A 106 5.78 2.09 5.95
N CYS A 107 5.48 0.83 6.25
CA CYS A 107 5.19 0.37 7.59
C CYS A 107 6.17 -0.71 8.03
N GLN A 108 6.65 -0.60 9.26
CA GLN A 108 7.39 -1.67 9.94
C GLN A 108 6.46 -2.86 10.15
N GLU A 109 6.71 -3.94 9.41
CA GLU A 109 5.74 -5.05 9.26
C GLU A 109 5.46 -5.74 10.59
N ASP A 110 6.49 -6.17 11.29
CA ASP A 110 6.34 -6.98 12.52
C ASP A 110 5.52 -6.25 13.60
N ALA A 111 5.74 -4.95 13.74
CA ALA A 111 5.08 -4.15 14.77
C ALA A 111 3.66 -3.72 14.38
N TYR A 112 3.39 -3.48 13.09
CA TYR A 112 2.17 -2.77 12.68
C TYR A 112 1.22 -3.55 11.78
N LEU A 113 1.61 -4.69 11.21
CA LEU A 113 0.77 -5.44 10.28
C LEU A 113 -0.63 -5.71 10.85
N LEU A 114 -0.71 -6.38 12.00
CA LEU A 114 -2.00 -6.76 12.60
C LEU A 114 -2.82 -5.53 13.04
N GLU A 115 -2.16 -4.52 13.59
CA GLU A 115 -2.83 -3.28 13.98
C GLU A 115 -3.40 -2.55 12.76
N LEU A 116 -2.70 -2.55 11.62
CA LEU A 116 -3.18 -1.96 10.37
C LEU A 116 -4.32 -2.79 9.75
N VAL A 117 -4.21 -4.12 9.76
CA VAL A 117 -5.32 -5.00 9.33
C VAL A 117 -6.57 -4.68 10.13
N ARG A 118 -6.48 -4.65 11.46
CA ARG A 118 -7.60 -4.30 12.33
C ARG A 118 -8.10 -2.88 12.07
N TYR A 119 -7.19 -1.92 11.97
CA TYR A 119 -7.54 -0.52 11.72
C TYR A 119 -8.33 -0.36 10.41
N ILE A 120 -7.84 -0.96 9.31
CA ILE A 120 -8.45 -0.87 7.99
C ILE A 120 -9.83 -1.55 7.99
N HIS A 121 -9.92 -2.75 8.56
CA HIS A 121 -11.16 -3.50 8.59
C HIS A 121 -12.25 -2.87 9.47
N LEU A 122 -11.90 -2.07 10.46
CA LEU A 122 -12.85 -1.33 11.29
C LEU A 122 -13.31 0.01 10.67
N ASN A 123 -12.72 0.45 9.55
CA ASN A 123 -13.12 1.73 8.95
C ASN A 123 -14.59 1.79 8.52
N PRO A 124 -15.21 0.75 7.93
CA PRO A 124 -16.63 0.79 7.62
C PRO A 124 -17.52 1.00 8.87
N LEU A 125 -17.17 0.37 9.99
CA LEU A 125 -17.88 0.54 11.27
C LEU A 125 -17.70 1.98 11.81
N ARG A 126 -16.48 2.50 11.77
CA ARG A 126 -16.17 3.88 12.21
C ARG A 126 -16.77 4.96 11.32
N ALA A 127 -16.97 4.65 10.05
CA ALA A 127 -17.64 5.53 9.09
C ALA A 127 -19.17 5.44 9.14
N GLY A 128 -19.74 4.58 9.98
CA GLY A 128 -21.19 4.39 10.08
C GLY A 128 -21.83 3.67 8.88
N LEU A 129 -21.02 3.04 8.01
CA LEU A 129 -21.54 2.24 6.89
C LEU A 129 -22.14 0.91 7.35
N VAL A 130 -21.71 0.44 8.50
CA VAL A 130 -22.26 -0.71 9.23
C VAL A 130 -22.34 -0.34 10.71
N SER A 131 -23.32 -0.87 11.45
CA SER A 131 -23.59 -0.52 12.85
C SER A 131 -23.10 -1.58 13.85
N SER A 132 -22.70 -2.76 13.37
CA SER A 132 -22.30 -3.88 14.23
C SER A 132 -21.21 -4.74 13.61
N MET A 133 -20.53 -5.53 14.46
CA MET A 133 -19.56 -6.52 14.00
C MET A 133 -20.21 -7.60 13.12
N HIS A 134 -21.46 -7.96 13.37
CA HIS A 134 -22.19 -8.91 12.55
C HIS A 134 -22.44 -8.36 11.13
N GLN A 135 -22.77 -7.08 10.99
CA GLN A 135 -22.89 -6.44 9.67
C GLN A 135 -21.53 -6.31 9.00
N LEU A 136 -20.45 -6.02 9.76
CA LEU A 136 -19.09 -5.95 9.24
C LEU A 136 -18.63 -7.31 8.69
N ASP A 137 -18.96 -8.42 9.36
CA ASP A 137 -18.65 -9.79 8.91
C ASP A 137 -19.21 -10.07 7.49
N ARG A 138 -20.25 -9.36 7.07
CA ARG A 138 -20.96 -9.52 5.80
C ARG A 138 -20.82 -8.32 4.85
N TYR A 139 -20.08 -7.30 5.25
CA TYR A 139 -19.92 -6.10 4.42
C TYR A 139 -19.02 -6.37 3.21
N ARG A 140 -19.60 -6.30 2.01
CA ARG A 140 -18.98 -6.73 0.75
C ARG A 140 -17.75 -5.92 0.34
N TYR A 141 -17.63 -4.69 0.83
CA TYR A 141 -16.59 -3.75 0.41
C TYR A 141 -15.48 -3.59 1.45
N CYS A 142 -15.17 -4.70 2.12
CA CYS A 142 -14.10 -4.79 3.11
C CYS A 142 -13.52 -6.21 3.17
N GLY A 143 -12.20 -6.32 3.28
CA GLY A 143 -11.50 -7.60 3.37
C GLY A 143 -11.76 -8.39 4.65
N HIS A 144 -12.47 -7.79 5.64
CA HIS A 144 -12.81 -8.46 6.89
C HIS A 144 -13.65 -9.73 6.66
N GLY A 145 -14.70 -9.64 5.85
CA GLY A 145 -15.59 -10.77 5.56
C GLY A 145 -14.87 -11.92 4.85
N VAL A 146 -13.84 -11.60 4.07
CA VAL A 146 -13.00 -12.61 3.39
C VAL A 146 -12.15 -13.37 4.41
N LEU A 147 -11.49 -12.66 5.35
CA LEU A 147 -10.76 -13.29 6.46
C LEU A 147 -11.68 -14.15 7.34
N MET A 148 -12.91 -13.71 7.56
CA MET A 148 -13.93 -14.47 8.30
C MET A 148 -14.47 -15.69 7.53
N GLY A 149 -14.17 -15.81 6.22
CA GLY A 149 -14.69 -16.88 5.36
C GLY A 149 -16.18 -16.75 5.06
N LYS A 150 -16.70 -15.53 5.10
CA LYS A 150 -18.08 -15.21 4.70
C LYS A 150 -18.20 -14.78 3.25
N MET A 151 -17.07 -14.47 2.63
CA MET A 151 -16.93 -14.08 1.23
C MET A 151 -15.64 -14.64 0.65
N ASN A 152 -15.58 -14.79 -0.67
CA ASN A 152 -14.40 -15.21 -1.40
C ASN A 152 -13.81 -14.04 -2.17
N ASN A 153 -12.48 -13.96 -2.12
CA ASN A 153 -11.69 -12.99 -2.87
C ASN A 153 -10.30 -13.60 -3.08
N ASP A 154 -10.07 -14.16 -4.25
CA ASP A 154 -8.86 -14.94 -4.54
C ASP A 154 -7.58 -14.11 -4.56
N TRP A 155 -7.71 -12.80 -4.74
CA TRP A 155 -6.60 -11.87 -4.76
C TRP A 155 -6.19 -11.33 -3.38
N GLN A 156 -6.96 -11.60 -2.30
CA GLN A 156 -6.57 -11.21 -0.94
C GLN A 156 -5.78 -12.35 -0.29
N ASP A 157 -4.55 -12.05 0.14
CA ASP A 157 -3.74 -13.02 0.89
C ASP A 157 -4.23 -13.16 2.34
N ILE A 158 -5.23 -14.00 2.50
CA ILE A 158 -5.79 -14.34 3.83
C ILE A 158 -4.90 -15.28 4.62
N GLN A 159 -4.13 -16.12 3.92
CA GLN A 159 -3.29 -17.15 4.55
C GLN A 159 -2.20 -16.50 5.41
N TYR A 160 -1.54 -15.50 4.87
CA TYR A 160 -0.50 -14.78 5.59
C TYR A 160 -1.02 -14.18 6.90
N VAL A 161 -2.17 -13.50 6.85
CA VAL A 161 -2.76 -12.86 8.04
C VAL A 161 -3.25 -13.90 9.04
N LEU A 162 -3.97 -14.95 8.60
CA LEU A 162 -4.55 -15.94 9.50
C LEU A 162 -3.49 -16.80 10.21
N ARG A 163 -2.36 -17.09 9.58
CA ARG A 163 -1.25 -17.82 10.20
C ARG A 163 -0.73 -17.16 11.46
N LEU A 164 -0.80 -15.83 11.55
CA LEU A 164 -0.40 -15.06 12.74
C LEU A 164 -1.36 -15.25 13.93
N PHE A 165 -2.56 -15.77 13.68
CA PHE A 165 -3.54 -16.10 14.73
C PHE A 165 -3.58 -17.56 15.09
N GLY A 166 -2.99 -18.45 14.30
CA GLY A 166 -2.90 -19.87 14.60
C GLY A 166 -2.80 -20.77 13.37
N LYS A 167 -2.40 -22.03 13.58
CA LYS A 167 -2.21 -23.01 12.50
C LYS A 167 -3.51 -23.49 11.88
N ARG A 168 -4.58 -23.67 12.69
CA ARG A 168 -5.90 -24.11 12.21
C ARG A 168 -6.75 -22.90 11.81
N VAL A 169 -7.22 -22.87 10.56
CA VAL A 169 -7.98 -21.74 9.99
C VAL A 169 -9.22 -21.38 10.84
N SER A 170 -9.99 -22.37 11.29
CA SER A 170 -11.19 -22.11 12.11
C SER A 170 -10.85 -21.43 13.44
N PHE A 171 -9.77 -21.85 14.08
CA PHE A 171 -9.29 -21.25 15.32
C PHE A 171 -8.68 -19.86 15.07
N ALA A 172 -7.90 -19.71 14.01
CA ALA A 172 -7.33 -18.43 13.60
C ALA A 172 -8.42 -17.38 13.34
N ARG A 173 -9.51 -17.74 12.64
CA ARG A 173 -10.67 -16.86 12.42
C ARG A 173 -11.35 -16.43 13.72
N LYS A 174 -11.52 -17.33 14.69
CA LYS A 174 -12.09 -16.98 16.01
C LYS A 174 -11.20 -15.97 16.73
N ARG A 175 -9.88 -16.20 16.78
CA ARG A 175 -8.92 -15.27 17.41
C ARG A 175 -8.85 -13.92 16.70
N TYR A 176 -8.81 -13.94 15.38
CA TYR A 176 -8.84 -12.74 14.55
C TYR A 176 -10.11 -11.91 14.84
N ARG A 177 -11.30 -12.54 14.89
CA ARG A 177 -12.55 -11.84 15.19
C ARG A 177 -12.51 -11.16 16.55
N VAL A 178 -12.08 -11.87 17.60
CA VAL A 178 -11.90 -11.31 18.94
C VAL A 178 -10.89 -10.14 18.93
N PHE A 179 -9.82 -10.28 18.18
CA PHE A 179 -8.81 -9.21 18.03
C PHE A 179 -9.40 -7.96 17.38
N VAL A 180 -10.18 -8.09 16.32
CA VAL A 180 -10.85 -6.96 15.64
C VAL A 180 -11.90 -6.33 16.56
N GLU A 181 -12.72 -7.13 17.23
CA GLU A 181 -13.78 -6.68 18.13
C GLU A 181 -13.23 -5.85 19.31
N LYS A 182 -12.11 -6.29 19.92
CA LYS A 182 -11.39 -5.50 20.92
C LYS A 182 -10.96 -4.12 20.39
N GLY A 183 -10.71 -4.00 19.10
CA GLY A 183 -10.34 -2.75 18.45
C GLY A 183 -11.51 -1.80 18.15
N ALA A 184 -12.75 -2.32 18.10
CA ALA A 184 -13.95 -1.51 17.83
C ALA A 184 -14.17 -0.45 18.90
N LYS A 185 -13.86 -0.78 20.16
CA LYS A 185 -13.98 0.13 21.31
C LYS A 185 -12.82 1.14 21.40
N LYS A 186 -11.72 0.94 20.66
CA LYS A 186 -10.60 1.89 20.63
C LYS A 186 -10.98 3.08 19.74
N GLY A 187 -10.96 4.27 20.29
CA GLY A 187 -11.27 5.51 19.59
C GLY A 187 -10.27 5.85 18.45
N ARG A 188 -10.00 7.12 18.26
CA ARG A 188 -9.01 7.59 17.27
C ARG A 188 -7.64 7.01 17.56
N ARG A 189 -6.93 6.63 16.48
CA ARG A 189 -5.60 6.02 16.52
C ARG A 189 -4.55 6.97 15.89
N PRO A 190 -4.13 8.02 16.63
CA PRO A 190 -3.12 8.96 16.15
C PRO A 190 -1.75 8.30 15.95
N ASP A 191 -1.47 7.23 16.67
CA ASP A 191 -0.33 6.33 16.51
C ASP A 191 -0.26 5.67 15.12
N LEU A 192 -1.38 5.51 14.41
CA LEU A 192 -1.44 4.96 13.06
C LEU A 192 -1.68 6.04 11.97
N THR A 193 -2.37 7.13 12.31
CA THR A 193 -2.86 8.12 11.35
C THR A 193 -2.32 9.53 11.53
N GLY A 194 -1.63 9.80 12.64
CA GLY A 194 -1.01 11.08 12.95
C GLY A 194 0.16 11.45 12.02
N GLY A 195 0.79 12.57 12.27
CA GLY A 195 2.06 12.97 11.62
C GLY A 195 3.21 12.02 11.98
N GLY A 196 4.31 12.08 11.22
CA GLY A 196 5.44 11.17 11.38
C GLY A 196 5.90 11.02 12.84
N LEU A 197 6.25 12.10 13.51
CA LEU A 197 6.69 12.08 14.90
C LEU A 197 5.64 11.52 15.88
N ILE A 198 4.34 11.79 15.65
CA ILE A 198 3.27 11.29 16.51
C ILE A 198 3.16 9.78 16.37
N ARG A 199 3.29 9.26 15.14
CA ARG A 199 3.27 7.82 14.88
C ARG A 199 4.47 7.12 15.48
N THR A 200 5.68 7.63 15.23
CA THR A 200 6.92 7.06 15.78
C THR A 200 6.93 7.06 17.30
N ALA A 201 6.38 8.10 17.93
CA ALA A 201 6.23 8.16 19.37
C ALA A 201 5.16 7.20 19.93
N GLY A 202 4.27 6.65 19.10
CA GLY A 202 3.11 5.86 19.58
C GLY A 202 1.92 6.71 20.04
N GLY A 203 1.86 7.99 19.64
CA GLY A 203 0.77 8.91 19.93
C GLY A 203 1.17 10.19 20.67
N TRP A 204 0.20 11.05 20.93
CA TRP A 204 0.44 12.36 21.52
C TRP A 204 0.98 12.31 22.96
N ALA A 205 0.49 11.38 23.77
CA ALA A 205 0.94 11.27 25.18
C ALA A 205 2.41 10.88 25.27
N ALA A 206 2.81 9.88 24.50
CA ALA A 206 4.20 9.44 24.41
C ALA A 206 5.11 10.52 23.82
N LEU A 207 4.67 11.24 22.79
CA LEU A 207 5.42 12.35 22.22
C LEU A 207 5.68 13.47 23.25
N LYS A 208 4.69 13.78 24.09
CA LYS A 208 4.87 14.74 25.19
C LYS A 208 5.87 14.23 26.22
N ALA A 209 5.83 12.95 26.57
CA ALA A 209 6.78 12.33 27.50
C ALA A 209 8.23 12.40 26.96
N TYR A 210 8.46 12.01 25.71
CA TYR A 210 9.77 12.12 25.05
C TYR A 210 10.32 13.55 25.06
N ARG A 211 9.47 14.54 24.76
CA ARG A 211 9.86 15.96 24.82
C ARG A 211 10.27 16.41 26.24
N ARG A 212 9.56 15.97 27.28
CA ARG A 212 9.92 16.27 28.69
C ARG A 212 11.25 15.65 29.07
N LEU A 213 11.52 14.44 28.60
CA LEU A 213 12.76 13.70 28.86
C LEU A 213 13.92 14.13 27.95
N LYS A 214 13.70 15.11 27.04
CA LYS A 214 14.67 15.55 26.02
C LYS A 214 15.18 14.40 25.14
N ILE A 215 14.39 13.35 24.95
CA ILE A 215 14.71 12.22 24.08
C ILE A 215 14.36 12.63 22.63
N HIS A 216 15.37 12.62 21.77
CA HIS A 216 15.19 12.86 20.35
C HIS A 216 14.68 11.60 19.66
N ILE A 217 13.57 11.74 18.94
CA ILE A 217 13.01 10.69 18.07
C ILE A 217 12.96 11.17 16.63
N LYS A 218 13.29 10.32 15.70
CA LYS A 218 13.24 10.61 14.27
C LYS A 218 11.92 10.09 13.70
N GLY A 219 11.19 10.95 13.00
CA GLY A 219 9.91 10.56 12.38
C GLY A 219 9.78 11.16 10.99
N ASP A 220 9.19 10.40 10.07
CA ASP A 220 8.86 10.87 8.71
C ASP A 220 7.38 10.58 8.39
N GLU A 221 6.71 11.51 7.71
CA GLU A 221 5.30 11.37 7.36
C GLU A 221 5.01 10.22 6.38
N ARG A 222 6.03 9.68 5.74
CA ARG A 222 5.96 8.57 4.79
C ARG A 222 6.20 7.21 5.44
N ILE A 223 6.61 7.17 6.74
CA ILE A 223 7.03 5.96 7.44
C ILE A 223 6.19 5.77 8.71
N LEU A 224 5.80 4.56 9.01
CA LEU A 224 5.20 4.10 10.25
C LEU A 224 6.11 3.04 10.86
N GLY A 225 6.84 3.40 11.89
CA GLY A 225 7.82 2.56 12.57
C GLY A 225 8.40 3.29 13.78
N ASP A 226 9.22 2.59 14.55
CA ASP A 226 10.04 3.20 15.59
C ASP A 226 11.13 4.10 14.98
N SER A 227 11.89 4.77 15.85
CA SER A 227 12.92 5.73 15.42
C SER A 227 14.03 5.07 14.61
N ASP A 228 14.46 3.88 15.00
CA ASP A 228 15.55 3.13 14.38
C ASP A 228 15.14 2.65 12.98
N PHE A 229 13.90 2.15 12.84
CA PHE A 229 13.34 1.79 11.56
C PHE A 229 13.22 3.00 10.62
N VAL A 230 12.74 4.14 11.13
CA VAL A 230 12.67 5.38 10.34
C VAL A 230 14.04 5.80 9.85
N GLU A 231 15.06 5.73 10.72
CA GLU A 231 16.43 6.08 10.38
C GLU A 231 17.00 5.15 9.32
N SER A 232 16.91 3.83 9.52
CA SER A 232 17.42 2.84 8.56
C SER A 232 16.81 2.99 7.17
N VAL A 233 15.49 3.23 7.09
CA VAL A 233 14.79 3.44 5.81
C VAL A 233 15.25 4.72 5.11
N LEU A 234 15.48 5.79 5.87
CA LEU A 234 15.93 7.07 5.29
C LEU A 234 17.38 6.98 4.81
N ASP A 235 18.24 6.30 5.54
CA ASP A 235 19.64 6.10 5.16
C ASP A 235 19.75 5.23 3.89
N GLU A 236 19.01 4.12 3.81
CA GLU A 236 18.93 3.31 2.59
C GLU A 236 18.42 4.12 1.38
N GLN A 237 17.45 5.02 1.60
CA GLN A 237 16.97 5.90 0.54
C GLN A 237 18.05 6.88 0.08
N ASN A 238 18.82 7.45 1.00
CA ASN A 238 19.91 8.37 0.68
C ASN A 238 21.01 7.66 -0.09
N GLU A 239 21.44 6.48 0.32
CA GLU A 239 22.42 5.67 -0.39
C GLU A 239 22.00 5.35 -1.83
N ARG A 240 20.71 5.00 -2.03
CA ARG A 240 20.16 4.77 -3.38
C ARG A 240 20.20 6.04 -4.23
N LEU A 241 19.88 7.20 -3.65
CA LEU A 241 19.97 8.48 -4.33
C LEU A 241 21.41 8.82 -4.69
N GLU A 242 22.36 8.68 -3.77
CA GLU A 242 23.77 8.92 -4.00
C GLU A 242 24.34 8.00 -5.10
N ARG A 243 23.98 6.70 -5.05
CA ARG A 243 24.37 5.75 -6.09
C ARG A 243 23.82 6.17 -7.46
N ARG A 244 22.56 6.63 -7.52
CA ARG A 244 21.95 7.13 -8.75
C ARG A 244 22.66 8.37 -9.27
N TYR A 245 22.96 9.34 -8.40
CA TYR A 245 23.73 10.52 -8.76
C TYR A 245 25.12 10.17 -9.23
N ARG A 246 25.81 9.26 -8.57
CA ARG A 246 27.15 8.78 -8.99
C ARG A 246 27.12 8.17 -10.40
N ILE A 247 26.13 7.33 -10.69
CA ILE A 247 25.94 6.74 -12.01
C ILE A 247 25.66 7.83 -13.07
N GLN A 248 24.83 8.82 -12.76
CA GLN A 248 24.58 9.94 -13.66
C GLN A 248 25.82 10.82 -13.88
N MET A 249 26.57 11.12 -12.81
CA MET A 249 27.82 11.89 -12.91
C MET A 249 28.91 11.17 -13.72
N GLN A 250 28.89 9.85 -13.73
CA GLN A 250 29.77 9.05 -14.60
C GLN A 250 29.28 9.01 -16.05
N GLY A 251 28.23 9.77 -16.38
CA GLY A 251 27.69 9.89 -17.73
C GLY A 251 27.04 8.60 -18.25
N TYR A 252 26.57 7.71 -17.33
CA TYR A 252 25.74 6.58 -17.70
C TYR A 252 24.32 7.08 -17.97
N ASP A 253 24.11 7.57 -19.20
CA ASP A 253 22.78 7.79 -19.74
C ASP A 253 22.20 6.49 -20.33
N PHE A 254 20.98 6.58 -20.84
CA PHE A 254 20.29 5.43 -21.41
C PHE A 254 21.07 4.83 -22.58
N ASP A 255 21.67 5.67 -23.42
CA ASP A 255 22.40 5.23 -24.64
C ASP A 255 23.66 4.45 -24.25
N LYS A 256 24.44 4.93 -23.28
CA LYS A 256 25.59 4.18 -22.75
C LYS A 256 25.23 2.85 -22.10
N ILE A 257 24.05 2.77 -21.47
CA ILE A 257 23.55 1.51 -20.91
C ILE A 257 23.20 0.55 -22.04
N VAL A 258 22.56 1.03 -23.11
CA VAL A 258 22.26 0.25 -24.31
C VAL A 258 23.52 -0.24 -24.96
N ASP A 259 24.52 0.62 -25.16
CA ASP A 259 25.84 0.26 -25.76
C ASP A 259 26.55 -0.79 -24.89
N ARG A 260 26.54 -0.63 -23.57
CA ARG A 260 27.16 -1.59 -22.64
C ARG A 260 26.47 -2.95 -22.70
N VAL A 261 25.14 -2.98 -22.74
CA VAL A 261 24.36 -4.21 -22.90
C VAL A 261 24.64 -4.84 -24.27
N ALA A 262 24.66 -4.05 -25.33
CA ALA A 262 24.99 -4.50 -26.68
C ALA A 262 26.38 -5.16 -26.72
N THR A 263 27.39 -4.53 -26.10
CA THR A 263 28.75 -5.06 -26.00
C THR A 263 28.81 -6.38 -25.23
N ILE A 264 28.13 -6.47 -24.05
CA ILE A 264 28.15 -7.67 -23.20
C ILE A 264 27.47 -8.87 -23.88
N PHE A 265 26.42 -8.63 -24.65
CA PHE A 265 25.67 -9.68 -25.32
C PHE A 265 25.99 -9.85 -26.78
N GLU A 266 27.05 -9.14 -27.28
CA GLU A 266 27.46 -9.16 -28.69
C GLU A 266 26.30 -8.86 -29.65
N LEU A 267 25.46 -7.87 -29.30
CA LEU A 267 24.32 -7.40 -30.07
C LEU A 267 24.58 -5.99 -30.61
N LYS A 268 23.80 -5.59 -31.61
CA LYS A 268 23.76 -4.18 -32.02
C LYS A 268 22.87 -3.37 -31.05
N PRO A 269 23.15 -2.08 -30.78
CA PRO A 269 22.32 -1.23 -29.93
C PRO A 269 20.84 -1.23 -30.31
N GLU A 270 20.53 -1.27 -31.61
CA GLU A 270 19.16 -1.33 -32.14
C GLU A 270 18.46 -2.65 -31.78
N GLU A 271 19.19 -3.75 -31.66
CA GLU A 271 18.64 -5.05 -31.26
C GLU A 271 18.29 -5.11 -29.77
N VAL A 272 19.03 -4.37 -28.95
CA VAL A 272 18.76 -4.23 -27.51
C VAL A 272 17.45 -3.48 -27.27
N LEU A 273 17.12 -2.52 -28.12
CA LEU A 273 15.91 -1.70 -28.05
C LEU A 273 14.70 -2.35 -28.73
N SER A 274 14.93 -3.39 -29.56
CA SER A 274 13.85 -4.06 -30.28
C SER A 274 13.02 -4.94 -29.33
N ASN A 275 11.68 -4.82 -29.39
CA ASN A 275 10.74 -5.66 -28.65
C ASN A 275 10.62 -7.11 -29.18
N VAL A 276 11.50 -7.52 -30.09
CA VAL A 276 11.48 -8.85 -30.70
C VAL A 276 12.16 -9.83 -29.74
N LYS A 277 11.38 -10.75 -29.18
CA LYS A 277 11.89 -11.90 -28.42
C LYS A 277 12.70 -12.82 -29.32
N GLN A 278 13.93 -12.50 -29.59
CA GLN A 278 14.88 -13.46 -30.19
C GLN A 278 15.35 -14.43 -29.09
N ARG A 279 14.87 -15.68 -29.16
CA ARG A 279 15.43 -16.81 -28.42
C ARG A 279 16.80 -17.15 -28.99
N LYS A 280 17.84 -16.40 -28.66
CA LYS A 280 19.20 -16.91 -28.82
C LYS A 280 19.55 -17.77 -27.61
N ARG A 281 19.75 -19.07 -27.84
CA ARG A 281 20.32 -19.99 -26.85
C ARG A 281 21.68 -19.44 -26.43
N VAL A 282 21.81 -18.97 -25.21
CA VAL A 282 23.13 -18.74 -24.59
C VAL A 282 23.75 -20.12 -24.41
N LYS A 283 24.75 -20.45 -25.21
CA LYS A 283 25.64 -21.57 -24.91
C LYS A 283 26.45 -21.16 -23.69
N ALA A 284 26.17 -21.79 -22.54
CA ALA A 284 27.06 -21.73 -21.39
C ALA A 284 28.42 -22.31 -21.83
N ARG A 285 29.48 -21.53 -21.65
CA ARG A 285 30.87 -21.99 -21.56
C ARG A 285 31.31 -21.95 -20.12
#